data_40938018165dad81926c0069e36da492
#
_entry.id   40938018165dad81926c0069e36da492
#
_cell.length_a   1.000
_cell.length_b   1.000
_cell.length_c   1.000
_cell.angle_alpha   90.00
_cell.angle_beta   90.00
_cell.angle_gamma   90.00
#
_symmetry.space_group_name_H-M   'P 1'
#
loop_
_entity.id
_entity.type
_entity.pdbx_description
1 polymer ?
#
loop_
_entity_poly.entity_id
_entity_poly.type
_entity_poly.pdbx_seq_one_letter_code
_entity_poly.pdbx_strand_id
1 'polypeptide(L)'
;MKAGIVGLPNVGKSTLFNCLSNTKAQSANFPFCTIEPNHSIINVPDKRLMTLEDIVKPEKVIPATVEIVDIAGLVKGASKGEGLGNKFLANIRETDAIIHVLRCFDNDNITHVDGSVDPVRDKEIIDIELQLKDLESLSNRIEKVNRTAKSGDKDALREKEILQKAITFIESSNNIRSIDLDIADINKYLKPLQLITSKPVLYVCNVDEKSINSTNGHVESVKSLIIKEGANLIVLAAGIESEINELDDYEERRMFLDDLGLDIPGSSKLINATYELLNLQTYFTAGPKEVRAWTIQKMATAPQAAGVIHTDFEKGFIKAEVIAYNDYINFKTEAKVKEAGKMRIEGKDYIVKNGDIIHFLFNV
;
A
#
# COMPACT_ATOMS: atom_id res chain seq x y z
N MET A 1 -5.68 2.80 6.16
CA MET A 1 -4.69 3.32 5.18
C MET A 1 -4.99 2.72 3.83
N LYS A 2 -4.94 3.54 2.79
CA LYS A 2 -5.41 3.16 1.46
C LYS A 2 -4.38 3.48 0.37
N ALA A 3 -4.24 2.57 -0.61
CA ALA A 3 -3.42 2.78 -1.79
C ALA A 3 -4.30 3.08 -3.01
N GLY A 4 -3.90 4.05 -3.83
CA GLY A 4 -4.60 4.39 -5.06
C GLY A 4 -3.92 3.79 -6.28
N ILE A 5 -4.69 3.08 -7.13
CA ILE A 5 -4.17 2.61 -8.42
C ILE A 5 -4.30 3.74 -9.43
N VAL A 6 -3.19 4.10 -10.05
CA VAL A 6 -3.12 5.11 -11.12
C VAL A 6 -2.48 4.54 -12.38
N GLY A 7 -2.73 5.14 -13.51
CA GLY A 7 -2.15 4.76 -14.81
C GLY A 7 -2.92 5.43 -15.93
N LEU A 8 -2.31 5.49 -17.11
CA LEU A 8 -2.96 5.96 -18.34
C LEU A 8 -4.14 5.04 -18.73
N PRO A 9 -5.05 5.48 -19.60
CA PRO A 9 -6.07 4.60 -20.16
C PRO A 9 -5.47 3.38 -20.87
N ASN A 10 -6.15 2.25 -20.80
CA ASN A 10 -5.79 1.00 -21.51
C ASN A 10 -4.45 0.35 -21.10
N VAL A 11 -3.95 0.64 -19.90
CA VAL A 11 -2.75 -0.02 -19.34
C VAL A 11 -3.08 -1.31 -18.56
N GLY A 12 -4.36 -1.68 -18.44
CA GLY A 12 -4.82 -2.84 -17.66
C GLY A 12 -5.19 -2.52 -16.20
N LYS A 13 -5.32 -1.24 -15.86
CA LYS A 13 -5.63 -0.78 -14.50
C LYS A 13 -6.92 -1.38 -13.93
N SER A 14 -8.04 -1.28 -14.67
CA SER A 14 -9.34 -1.81 -14.23
C SER A 14 -9.36 -3.34 -14.18
N THR A 15 -8.68 -4.02 -15.11
CA THR A 15 -8.50 -5.47 -15.06
C THR A 15 -7.79 -5.86 -13.77
N LEU A 16 -6.68 -5.21 -13.45
CA LEU A 16 -5.92 -5.44 -12.23
C LEU A 16 -6.75 -5.18 -10.98
N PHE A 17 -7.47 -4.05 -10.92
CA PHE A 17 -8.35 -3.73 -9.79
C PHE A 17 -9.44 -4.79 -9.60
N ASN A 18 -10.07 -5.25 -10.68
CA ASN A 18 -11.08 -6.30 -10.64
C ASN A 18 -10.48 -7.62 -10.13
N CYS A 19 -9.28 -7.99 -10.60
CA CYS A 19 -8.57 -9.17 -10.10
C CYS A 19 -8.31 -9.09 -8.60
N LEU A 20 -7.84 -7.95 -8.11
CA LEU A 20 -7.61 -7.72 -6.68
C LEU A 20 -8.92 -7.75 -5.87
N SER A 21 -10.00 -7.18 -6.42
CA SER A 21 -11.32 -7.12 -5.78
C SER A 21 -12.03 -8.48 -5.77
N ASN A 22 -11.80 -9.32 -6.78
CA ASN A 22 -12.37 -10.66 -6.87
C ASN A 22 -11.62 -11.69 -6.01
N THR A 23 -10.42 -11.39 -5.52
CA THR A 23 -9.82 -12.11 -4.39
C THR A 23 -10.67 -11.93 -3.13
N LYS A 24 -12.01 -11.86 -3.32
CA LYS A 24 -13.00 -11.62 -2.30
C LYS A 24 -12.68 -12.49 -1.10
N ALA A 25 -12.55 -11.81 0.04
CA ALA A 25 -12.96 -12.40 1.28
C ALA A 25 -14.20 -13.25 1.00
N GLN A 26 -14.06 -14.57 0.97
CA GLN A 26 -15.21 -15.41 1.29
C GLN A 26 -15.71 -14.88 2.61
N SER A 27 -16.62 -13.95 2.45
CA SER A 27 -17.47 -13.32 3.46
C SER A 27 -17.09 -13.53 4.92
N ALA A 28 -16.14 -12.79 5.44
CA ALA A 28 -16.39 -12.25 6.75
C ALA A 28 -17.32 -11.06 6.52
N ASN A 29 -18.59 -11.18 6.86
CA ASN A 29 -19.53 -10.08 6.91
C ASN A 29 -18.91 -8.99 7.80
N PHE A 30 -18.25 -8.02 7.20
CA PHE A 30 -17.94 -6.76 7.88
C PHE A 30 -19.28 -6.00 7.92
N PRO A 31 -19.94 -5.90 9.07
CA PRO A 31 -21.10 -5.04 9.21
C PRO A 31 -20.59 -3.61 8.96
N PHE A 32 -21.24 -2.89 8.05
CA PHE A 32 -20.98 -1.49 7.68
C PHE A 32 -19.97 -1.21 6.54
N CYS A 33 -19.57 -2.16 5.69
CA CYS A 33 -18.93 -1.81 4.43
C CYS A 33 -19.99 -1.36 3.42
N THR A 34 -20.19 -0.08 3.27
CA THR A 34 -20.75 0.52 2.04
C THR A 34 -19.75 0.23 0.93
N ILE A 35 -20.13 -0.58 -0.06
CA ILE A 35 -19.35 -0.81 -1.28
C ILE A 35 -19.45 0.48 -2.09
N GLU A 36 -18.51 1.39 -1.90
CA GLU A 36 -18.37 2.51 -2.81
C GLU A 36 -17.79 1.99 -4.13
N PRO A 37 -18.33 2.40 -5.28
CA PRO A 37 -17.74 2.03 -6.56
C PRO A 37 -16.27 2.50 -6.58
N ASN A 38 -15.37 1.64 -7.01
CA ASN A 38 -13.92 1.85 -7.06
C ASN A 38 -13.15 1.77 -5.72
N HIS A 39 -13.77 1.35 -4.62
CA HIS A 39 -13.10 1.03 -3.36
C HIS A 39 -13.19 -0.47 -3.06
N SER A 40 -12.11 -1.09 -2.71
CA SER A 40 -12.09 -2.51 -2.33
C SER A 40 -11.24 -2.74 -1.08
N ILE A 41 -11.80 -3.51 -0.14
CA ILE A 41 -11.07 -4.03 1.02
C ILE A 41 -10.61 -5.44 0.66
N ILE A 42 -9.31 -5.64 0.62
CA ILE A 42 -8.67 -6.84 0.10
C ILE A 42 -7.95 -7.56 1.23
N ASN A 43 -8.12 -8.88 1.30
CA ASN A 43 -7.40 -9.71 2.26
C ASN A 43 -5.91 -9.77 1.92
N VAL A 44 -5.07 -9.63 2.94
CA VAL A 44 -3.62 -9.79 2.81
C VAL A 44 -3.28 -11.28 2.93
N PRO A 45 -2.73 -11.90 1.88
CA PRO A 45 -2.30 -13.29 1.93
C PRO A 45 -1.18 -13.48 2.96
N ASP A 46 -1.41 -14.33 3.96
CA ASP A 46 -0.41 -14.65 4.99
C ASP A 46 -0.44 -16.13 5.34
N LYS A 47 0.61 -16.86 4.95
CA LYS A 47 0.75 -18.30 5.24
C LYS A 47 0.76 -18.60 6.74
N ARG A 48 1.16 -17.63 7.57
CA ARG A 48 1.19 -17.79 9.04
C ARG A 48 -0.20 -17.94 9.62
N LEU A 49 -1.19 -17.24 9.05
CA LEU A 49 -2.58 -17.34 9.47
C LEU A 49 -3.13 -18.75 9.23
N MET A 50 -2.85 -19.35 8.07
CA MET A 50 -3.25 -20.72 7.73
C MET A 50 -2.60 -21.74 8.70
N THR A 51 -1.31 -21.56 9.00
CA THR A 51 -0.62 -22.44 9.97
C THR A 51 -1.25 -22.34 11.38
N LEU A 52 -1.64 -21.13 11.80
CA LEU A 52 -2.34 -20.94 13.08
C LEU A 52 -3.73 -21.58 13.08
N GLU A 53 -4.47 -21.50 11.97
CA GLU A 53 -5.73 -22.18 11.77
C GLU A 53 -5.59 -23.70 11.96
N ASP A 54 -4.62 -24.32 11.33
CA ASP A 54 -4.34 -25.75 11.42
C ASP A 54 -4.01 -26.21 12.86
N ILE A 55 -3.30 -25.36 13.60
CA ILE A 55 -2.88 -25.67 14.99
C ILE A 55 -4.04 -25.48 15.97
N VAL A 56 -4.73 -24.34 15.87
CA VAL A 56 -5.76 -23.91 16.84
C VAL A 56 -7.12 -24.53 16.54
N LYS A 57 -7.43 -24.76 15.24
CA LYS A 57 -8.73 -25.23 14.74
C LYS A 57 -9.88 -24.36 15.26
N PRO A 58 -9.85 -23.05 15.00
CA PRO A 58 -10.84 -22.11 15.53
C PRO A 58 -12.17 -22.25 14.80
N GLU A 59 -13.24 -21.70 15.39
CA GLU A 59 -14.54 -21.58 14.72
C GLU A 59 -14.51 -20.58 13.54
N LYS A 60 -13.60 -19.58 13.61
CA LYS A 60 -13.50 -18.51 12.62
C LYS A 60 -12.06 -18.05 12.41
N VAL A 61 -11.73 -17.76 11.14
CA VAL A 61 -10.43 -17.17 10.74
C VAL A 61 -10.69 -15.84 10.05
N ILE A 62 -9.97 -14.80 10.48
CA ILE A 62 -10.09 -13.45 9.91
C ILE A 62 -8.71 -12.94 9.46
N PRO A 63 -8.49 -12.73 8.16
CA PRO A 63 -7.24 -12.20 7.65
C PRO A 63 -7.08 -10.70 7.93
N ALA A 64 -5.85 -10.21 7.85
CA ALA A 64 -5.56 -8.79 7.75
C ALA A 64 -6.06 -8.24 6.41
N THR A 65 -6.33 -6.94 6.36
CA THR A 65 -6.87 -6.31 5.15
C THR A 65 -6.09 -5.05 4.78
N VAL A 66 -6.11 -4.73 3.49
CA VAL A 66 -5.64 -3.46 2.93
C VAL A 66 -6.72 -2.86 2.04
N GLU A 67 -6.85 -1.55 2.05
CA GLU A 67 -7.80 -0.83 1.20
C GLU A 67 -7.10 -0.37 -0.09
N ILE A 68 -7.69 -0.71 -1.23
CA ILE A 68 -7.22 -0.29 -2.55
C ILE A 68 -8.35 0.45 -3.27
N VAL A 69 -7.99 1.57 -3.90
CA VAL A 69 -8.93 2.45 -4.60
C VAL A 69 -8.56 2.51 -6.09
N ASP A 70 -9.49 2.19 -6.98
CA ASP A 70 -9.31 2.45 -8.41
C ASP A 70 -9.56 3.93 -8.70
N ILE A 71 -8.50 4.64 -9.03
CA ILE A 71 -8.59 6.05 -9.38
C ILE A 71 -8.72 6.14 -10.90
N ALA A 72 -9.82 6.74 -11.38
CA ALA A 72 -10.09 6.87 -12.81
C ALA A 72 -8.88 7.40 -13.58
N GLY A 73 -8.62 6.86 -14.78
CA GLY A 73 -7.39 7.12 -15.52
C GLY A 73 -7.11 8.61 -15.76
N LEU A 74 -5.84 8.99 -15.63
CA LEU A 74 -5.37 10.33 -15.94
C LEU A 74 -5.41 10.53 -17.47
N VAL A 75 -5.95 11.65 -17.89
CA VAL A 75 -5.84 12.16 -19.26
C VAL A 75 -4.84 13.30 -19.25
N LYS A 76 -3.95 13.37 -20.22
CA LYS A 76 -2.98 14.47 -20.40
C LYS A 76 -3.69 15.84 -20.31
N GLY A 77 -3.15 16.75 -19.49
CA GLY A 77 -3.76 18.06 -19.24
C GLY A 77 -4.76 18.08 -18.07
N ALA A 78 -4.80 17.04 -17.24
CA ALA A 78 -5.68 16.96 -16.08
C ALA A 78 -5.46 18.08 -15.05
N SER A 79 -4.22 18.57 -14.93
CA SER A 79 -3.86 19.69 -14.04
C SER A 79 -4.39 21.03 -14.52
N LYS A 80 -4.65 21.18 -15.84
CA LYS A 80 -5.17 22.43 -16.45
C LYS A 80 -6.67 22.39 -16.75
N GLY A 81 -7.32 21.23 -16.60
CA GLY A 81 -8.71 20.98 -16.99
C GLY A 81 -9.71 21.23 -15.87
N GLU A 82 -10.86 21.77 -16.25
CA GLU A 82 -12.05 21.80 -15.41
C GLU A 82 -12.68 20.39 -15.37
N GLY A 83 -13.03 19.88 -14.18
CA GLY A 83 -13.87 18.69 -14.03
C GLY A 83 -13.13 17.41 -13.65
N LEU A 84 -13.00 16.44 -14.58
CA LEU A 84 -12.52 15.08 -14.29
C LEU A 84 -11.07 15.01 -13.77
N GLY A 85 -10.16 15.85 -14.26
CA GLY A 85 -8.77 15.90 -13.82
C GLY A 85 -8.63 16.34 -12.35
N ASN A 86 -9.39 17.33 -11.91
CA ASN A 86 -9.39 17.78 -10.53
C ASN A 86 -9.93 16.73 -9.57
N LYS A 87 -10.97 15.96 -9.97
CA LYS A 87 -11.47 14.81 -9.17
C LYS A 87 -10.41 13.71 -9.05
N PHE A 88 -9.71 13.39 -10.13
CA PHE A 88 -8.61 12.43 -10.13
C PHE A 88 -7.53 12.83 -9.10
N LEU A 89 -7.05 14.07 -9.17
CA LEU A 89 -6.01 14.57 -8.26
C LEU A 89 -6.49 14.65 -6.81
N ALA A 90 -7.78 14.95 -6.57
CA ALA A 90 -8.38 14.92 -5.25
C ALA A 90 -8.42 13.49 -4.68
N ASN A 91 -8.83 12.52 -5.49
CA ASN A 91 -8.87 11.11 -5.08
C ASN A 91 -7.46 10.58 -4.73
N ILE A 92 -6.42 10.91 -5.54
CA ILE A 92 -5.05 10.54 -5.19
C ILE A 92 -4.63 11.20 -3.86
N ARG A 93 -5.00 12.45 -3.63
CA ARG A 93 -4.63 13.16 -2.39
C ARG A 93 -5.15 12.46 -1.14
N GLU A 94 -6.29 11.80 -1.23
CA GLU A 94 -6.89 11.04 -0.12
C GLU A 94 -6.23 9.67 0.15
N THR A 95 -5.37 9.19 -0.73
CA THR A 95 -4.65 7.92 -0.53
C THR A 95 -3.33 8.12 0.22
N ASP A 96 -2.82 7.06 0.84
CA ASP A 96 -1.55 7.08 1.60
C ASP A 96 -0.36 6.62 0.75
N ALA A 97 -0.62 5.88 -0.34
CA ALA A 97 0.38 5.38 -1.28
C ALA A 97 -0.21 5.30 -2.70
N ILE A 98 0.65 5.19 -3.70
CA ILE A 98 0.31 5.10 -5.12
C ILE A 98 0.80 3.76 -5.68
N ILE A 99 -0.09 3.04 -6.38
CA ILE A 99 0.23 1.89 -7.23
C ILE A 99 0.17 2.39 -8.68
N HIS A 100 1.31 2.56 -9.32
CA HIS A 100 1.40 3.11 -10.67
C HIS A 100 1.53 1.97 -11.70
N VAL A 101 0.47 1.73 -12.47
CA VAL A 101 0.40 0.68 -13.49
C VAL A 101 0.90 1.22 -14.81
N LEU A 102 1.88 0.51 -15.39
CA LEU A 102 2.50 0.81 -16.67
C LEU A 102 2.26 -0.34 -17.65
N ARG A 103 1.89 -0.01 -18.89
CA ARG A 103 1.74 -1.00 -19.95
C ARG A 103 3.11 -1.37 -20.54
N CYS A 104 3.52 -2.61 -20.34
CA CYS A 104 4.80 -3.16 -20.80
C CYS A 104 4.58 -4.33 -21.77
N PHE A 105 3.57 -4.26 -22.62
CA PHE A 105 3.26 -5.26 -23.65
C PHE A 105 2.71 -4.58 -24.91
N ASP A 106 3.00 -5.17 -26.06
CA ASP A 106 2.45 -4.77 -27.34
C ASP A 106 1.20 -5.59 -27.67
N ASN A 107 0.13 -4.91 -28.09
CA ASN A 107 -1.10 -5.56 -28.56
C ASN A 107 -1.85 -4.60 -29.49
N ASP A 108 -1.92 -4.96 -30.78
CA ASP A 108 -2.54 -4.14 -31.84
C ASP A 108 -4.05 -3.95 -31.63
N ASN A 109 -4.71 -4.85 -30.90
CA ASN A 109 -6.14 -4.76 -30.60
C ASN A 109 -6.46 -3.78 -29.45
N ILE A 110 -5.46 -3.31 -28.72
CA ILE A 110 -5.62 -2.38 -27.60
C ILE A 110 -4.96 -1.05 -27.95
N THR A 111 -5.78 -0.06 -28.27
CA THR A 111 -5.29 1.28 -28.64
C THR A 111 -4.52 1.93 -27.48
N HIS A 112 -3.34 2.48 -27.77
CA HIS A 112 -2.58 3.33 -26.84
C HIS A 112 -2.97 4.80 -27.05
N VAL A 113 -3.03 5.60 -25.97
CA VAL A 113 -3.47 7.02 -26.03
C VAL A 113 -2.53 7.87 -26.91
N ASP A 114 -1.22 7.58 -26.85
CA ASP A 114 -0.19 8.28 -27.64
C ASP A 114 0.26 7.50 -28.87
N GLY A 115 -0.49 6.48 -29.31
CA GLY A 115 -0.28 5.73 -30.55
C GLY A 115 0.85 4.68 -30.49
N SER A 116 1.69 4.66 -29.47
CA SER A 116 2.75 3.67 -29.28
C SER A 116 2.96 3.36 -27.80
N VAL A 117 3.38 2.14 -27.48
CA VAL A 117 3.70 1.73 -26.11
C VAL A 117 5.08 2.24 -25.75
N ASP A 118 5.15 3.08 -24.71
CA ASP A 118 6.40 3.58 -24.12
C ASP A 118 6.16 3.84 -22.62
N PRO A 119 6.44 2.85 -21.76
CA PRO A 119 6.15 2.96 -20.34
C PRO A 119 6.98 4.01 -19.62
N VAL A 120 8.15 4.39 -20.12
CA VAL A 120 8.98 5.46 -19.55
C VAL A 120 8.30 6.81 -19.78
N ARG A 121 7.93 7.12 -21.02
CA ARG A 121 7.15 8.30 -21.39
C ARG A 121 5.83 8.36 -20.61
N ASP A 122 5.12 7.26 -20.51
CA ASP A 122 3.84 7.18 -19.83
C ASP A 122 3.95 7.50 -18.33
N LYS A 123 5.03 7.01 -17.69
CA LYS A 123 5.39 7.37 -16.32
C LYS A 123 5.66 8.87 -16.19
N GLU A 124 6.47 9.43 -17.07
CA GLU A 124 6.83 10.85 -17.04
C GLU A 124 5.61 11.76 -17.22
N ILE A 125 4.67 11.39 -18.09
CA ILE A 125 3.41 12.14 -18.27
C ILE A 125 2.64 12.22 -16.94
N ILE A 126 2.50 11.12 -16.22
CA ILE A 126 1.81 11.11 -14.93
C ILE A 126 2.60 11.92 -13.90
N ASP A 127 3.90 11.72 -13.80
CA ASP A 127 4.73 12.46 -12.85
C ASP A 127 4.62 13.99 -13.06
N ILE A 128 4.65 14.47 -14.29
CA ILE A 128 4.48 15.89 -14.62
C ILE A 128 3.13 16.42 -14.15
N GLU A 129 2.04 15.69 -14.38
CA GLU A 129 0.70 16.12 -13.93
C GLU A 129 0.59 16.21 -12.40
N LEU A 130 1.18 15.26 -11.67
CA LEU A 130 1.24 15.27 -10.22
C LEU A 130 2.12 16.42 -9.70
N GLN A 131 3.28 16.64 -10.32
CA GLN A 131 4.20 17.72 -10.01
C GLN A 131 3.58 19.11 -10.21
N LEU A 132 2.86 19.32 -11.31
CA LEU A 132 2.15 20.56 -11.57
C LEU A 132 1.12 20.87 -10.49
N LYS A 133 0.40 19.86 -10.00
CA LYS A 133 -0.57 20.03 -8.91
C LYS A 133 0.10 20.35 -7.57
N ASP A 134 1.23 19.75 -7.30
CA ASP A 134 2.01 20.06 -6.10
C ASP A 134 2.62 21.46 -6.17
N LEU A 135 3.10 21.91 -7.34
CA LEU A 135 3.56 23.28 -7.55
C LEU A 135 2.47 24.31 -7.26
N GLU A 136 1.23 24.05 -7.70
CA GLU A 136 0.08 24.92 -7.36
C GLU A 136 -0.12 24.99 -5.83
N SER A 137 -0.06 23.85 -5.15
CA SER A 137 -0.24 23.78 -3.69
C SER A 137 0.88 24.52 -2.94
N LEU A 138 2.12 24.35 -3.35
CA LEU A 138 3.30 25.01 -2.80
C LEU A 138 3.27 26.51 -3.05
N SER A 139 2.89 26.95 -4.27
CA SER A 139 2.76 28.38 -4.63
C SER A 139 1.70 29.07 -3.79
N ASN A 140 0.55 28.44 -3.62
CA ASN A 140 -0.51 28.97 -2.76
C ASN A 140 -0.07 29.07 -1.28
N ARG A 141 0.76 28.13 -0.82
CA ARG A 141 1.27 28.15 0.57
C ARG A 141 2.32 29.23 0.76
N ILE A 142 3.28 29.35 -0.16
CA ILE A 142 4.37 30.33 -0.06
C ILE A 142 3.86 31.76 -0.11
N GLU A 143 2.80 32.06 -0.87
CA GLU A 143 2.15 33.38 -0.87
C GLU A 143 1.60 33.76 0.51
N LYS A 144 0.99 32.80 1.22
CA LYS A 144 0.48 33.00 2.58
C LYS A 144 1.62 33.22 3.57
N VAL A 145 2.65 32.36 3.51
CA VAL A 145 3.82 32.43 4.40
C VAL A 145 4.61 33.73 4.19
N ASN A 146 4.72 34.22 2.97
CA ASN A 146 5.42 35.48 2.67
C ASN A 146 4.87 36.68 3.45
N ARG A 147 3.58 36.70 3.78
CA ARG A 147 2.97 37.79 4.58
C ARG A 147 3.50 37.78 6.01
N THR A 148 3.56 36.60 6.63
CA THR A 148 4.06 36.43 8.00
C THR A 148 5.59 36.57 8.04
N ALA A 149 6.31 36.05 7.06
CA ALA A 149 7.77 36.16 6.98
C ALA A 149 8.27 37.63 6.91
N LYS A 150 7.47 38.53 6.34
CA LYS A 150 7.79 39.99 6.31
C LYS A 150 7.83 40.62 7.69
N SER A 151 7.16 40.06 8.71
CA SER A 151 7.24 40.54 10.09
C SER A 151 8.47 40.05 10.85
N GLY A 152 9.36 39.29 10.21
CA GLY A 152 10.59 38.76 10.82
C GLY A 152 10.38 37.50 11.68
N ASP A 153 9.23 36.85 11.58
CA ASP A 153 8.95 35.59 12.27
C ASP A 153 9.92 34.49 11.78
N LYS A 154 10.70 33.95 12.71
CA LYS A 154 11.76 32.96 12.39
C LYS A 154 11.20 31.65 11.83
N ASP A 155 10.04 31.22 12.31
CA ASP A 155 9.40 29.97 11.86
C ASP A 155 8.88 30.14 10.42
N ALA A 156 8.21 31.25 10.14
CA ALA A 156 7.76 31.60 8.80
C ALA A 156 8.91 31.78 7.80
N LEU A 157 10.05 32.32 8.23
CA LEU A 157 11.25 32.41 7.40
C LEU A 157 11.80 31.01 7.07
N ARG A 158 11.85 30.10 8.04
CA ARG A 158 12.27 28.72 7.82
C ARG A 158 11.29 27.97 6.90
N GLU A 159 10.00 28.09 7.15
CA GLU A 159 8.98 27.51 6.27
C GLU A 159 9.15 28.00 4.82
N LYS A 160 9.34 29.30 4.63
CA LYS A 160 9.55 29.88 3.30
C LYS A 160 10.76 29.26 2.60
N GLU A 161 11.89 29.10 3.31
CA GLU A 161 13.09 28.47 2.77
C GLU A 161 12.82 27.04 2.29
N ILE A 162 12.13 26.23 3.12
CA ILE A 162 11.80 24.85 2.80
C ILE A 162 10.84 24.76 1.60
N LEU A 163 9.81 25.61 1.56
CA LEU A 163 8.88 25.67 0.43
C LEU A 163 9.61 26.05 -0.87
N GLN A 164 10.54 27.01 -0.82
CA GLN A 164 11.32 27.40 -1.99
C GLN A 164 12.20 26.27 -2.51
N LYS A 165 12.85 25.53 -1.61
CA LYS A 165 13.62 24.33 -1.97
C LYS A 165 12.74 23.26 -2.62
N ALA A 166 11.55 23.02 -2.08
CA ALA A 166 10.59 22.07 -2.63
C ALA A 166 10.10 22.48 -4.03
N ILE A 167 9.81 23.76 -4.26
CA ILE A 167 9.42 24.30 -5.57
C ILE A 167 10.55 24.08 -6.58
N THR A 168 11.79 24.52 -6.28
CA THR A 168 12.92 24.35 -7.18
C THR A 168 13.20 22.88 -7.49
N PHE A 169 12.99 21.99 -6.51
CA PHE A 169 13.18 20.55 -6.68
C PHE A 169 12.18 19.96 -7.67
N ILE A 170 10.89 20.34 -7.57
CA ILE A 170 9.85 19.89 -8.52
C ILE A 170 10.09 20.51 -9.90
N GLU A 171 10.44 21.80 -10.00
CA GLU A 171 10.76 22.47 -11.26
C GLU A 171 11.92 21.79 -12.01
N SER A 172 12.79 21.09 -11.29
CA SER A 172 13.84 20.24 -11.86
C SER A 172 13.36 18.81 -12.21
N SER A 173 12.03 18.61 -12.35
CA SER A 173 11.38 17.33 -12.69
C SER A 173 11.62 16.21 -11.67
N ASN A 174 11.81 16.53 -10.38
CA ASN A 174 11.96 15.57 -9.31
C ASN A 174 10.68 15.46 -8.46
N ASN A 175 10.42 14.27 -7.93
CA ASN A 175 9.29 14.05 -7.04
C ASN A 175 9.67 14.30 -5.57
N ILE A 176 8.82 14.94 -4.79
CA ILE A 176 9.11 15.33 -3.39
C ILE A 176 9.51 14.14 -2.49
N ARG A 177 9.09 12.91 -2.80
CA ARG A 177 9.50 11.71 -2.06
C ARG A 177 11.01 11.46 -2.03
N SER A 178 11.77 12.04 -2.97
CA SER A 178 13.23 11.92 -3.05
C SER A 178 13.98 13.20 -2.63
N ILE A 179 13.29 14.18 -2.06
CA ILE A 179 13.92 15.42 -1.61
C ILE A 179 14.81 15.16 -0.38
N ASP A 180 16.04 15.66 -0.44
CA ASP A 180 16.99 15.59 0.68
C ASP A 180 16.81 16.81 1.60
N LEU A 181 15.98 16.63 2.62
CA LEU A 181 15.71 17.61 3.67
C LEU A 181 15.65 16.94 5.02
N ASP A 182 15.84 17.72 6.08
CA ASP A 182 15.71 17.24 7.45
C ASP A 182 14.29 16.71 7.73
N ILE A 183 14.19 15.52 8.34
CA ILE A 183 12.92 14.87 8.66
C ILE A 183 12.02 15.78 9.51
N ALA A 184 12.61 16.58 10.41
CA ALA A 184 11.87 17.54 11.22
C ALA A 184 11.20 18.61 10.34
N ASP A 185 11.91 19.15 9.35
CA ASP A 185 11.38 20.13 8.40
C ASP A 185 10.31 19.53 7.49
N ILE A 186 10.53 18.32 6.97
CA ILE A 186 9.54 17.60 6.18
C ILE A 186 8.25 17.41 6.98
N ASN A 187 8.34 16.90 8.20
CA ASN A 187 7.17 16.63 9.05
C ASN A 187 6.42 17.92 9.42
N LYS A 188 7.16 19.02 9.66
CA LYS A 188 6.57 20.29 10.11
C LYS A 188 5.95 21.09 8.96
N TYR A 189 6.62 21.17 7.81
CA TYR A 189 6.27 22.13 6.76
C TYR A 189 5.70 21.50 5.48
N LEU A 190 6.16 20.29 5.09
CA LEU A 190 5.70 19.65 3.84
C LEU A 190 4.57 18.65 4.09
N LYS A 191 4.65 17.82 5.13
CA LYS A 191 3.66 16.80 5.43
C LYS A 191 2.22 17.35 5.57
N PRO A 192 1.98 18.52 6.23
CA PRO A 192 0.64 19.10 6.32
C PRO A 192 0.04 19.51 4.97
N LEU A 193 0.86 19.69 3.93
CA LEU A 193 0.40 20.07 2.58
C LEU A 193 -0.14 18.88 1.78
N GLN A 194 0.07 17.65 2.27
CA GLN A 194 -0.36 16.42 1.61
C GLN A 194 0.01 16.38 0.12
N LEU A 195 1.27 16.72 -0.18
CA LEU A 195 1.79 16.73 -1.55
C LEU A 195 1.68 15.33 -2.15
N ILE A 196 1.20 15.26 -3.39
CA ILE A 196 0.93 14.00 -4.07
C ILE A 196 2.25 13.29 -4.41
N THR A 197 3.25 14.05 -4.86
CA THR A 197 4.56 13.51 -5.22
C THR A 197 5.43 13.13 -4.00
N SER A 198 4.98 13.44 -2.78
CA SER A 198 5.62 12.97 -1.55
C SER A 198 5.22 11.56 -1.15
N LYS A 199 4.13 11.03 -1.71
CA LYS A 199 3.61 9.71 -1.38
C LYS A 199 4.54 8.60 -1.87
N PRO A 200 4.69 7.50 -1.11
CA PRO A 200 5.40 6.33 -1.58
C PRO A 200 4.71 5.73 -2.81
N VAL A 201 5.49 5.19 -3.72
CA VAL A 201 5.00 4.62 -4.98
C VAL A 201 5.51 3.20 -5.18
N LEU A 202 4.60 2.33 -5.67
CA LEU A 202 4.91 1.00 -6.17
C LEU A 202 4.59 0.97 -7.66
N TYR A 203 5.55 0.65 -8.49
CA TYR A 203 5.34 0.50 -9.92
C TYR A 203 4.94 -0.92 -10.28
N VAL A 204 4.00 -1.04 -11.20
CA VAL A 204 3.51 -2.33 -11.71
C VAL A 204 3.69 -2.33 -13.23
N CYS A 205 4.62 -3.15 -13.72
CA CYS A 205 4.73 -3.45 -15.14
C CYS A 205 3.71 -4.53 -15.49
N ASN A 206 2.63 -4.12 -16.17
CA ASN A 206 1.67 -5.06 -16.73
C ASN A 206 2.21 -5.57 -18.07
N VAL A 207 2.46 -6.87 -18.13
CA VAL A 207 3.08 -7.56 -19.28
C VAL A 207 2.10 -8.55 -19.93
N ASP A 208 2.48 -9.10 -21.07
CA ASP A 208 1.84 -10.28 -21.66
C ASP A 208 2.31 -11.57 -20.94
N GLU A 209 1.62 -12.68 -21.20
CA GLU A 209 1.92 -13.99 -20.63
C GLU A 209 3.39 -14.40 -20.83
N LYS A 210 3.92 -14.19 -22.04
CA LYS A 210 5.29 -14.61 -22.41
C LYS A 210 6.37 -13.89 -21.61
N SER A 211 6.04 -12.68 -21.13
CA SER A 211 6.98 -11.81 -20.43
C SER A 211 6.88 -11.89 -18.90
N ILE A 212 6.06 -12.79 -18.34
CA ILE A 212 5.93 -12.95 -16.87
C ILE A 212 7.25 -13.44 -16.26
N ASN A 213 7.87 -14.44 -16.86
CA ASN A 213 9.12 -15.06 -16.39
C ASN A 213 10.35 -14.60 -17.18
N SER A 214 10.14 -13.88 -18.28
CA SER A 214 11.21 -13.29 -19.08
C SER A 214 11.02 -11.78 -19.17
N THR A 215 12.06 -11.00 -18.91
CA THR A 215 12.00 -9.57 -19.09
C THR A 215 11.91 -9.21 -20.57
N ASN A 216 11.11 -8.19 -20.90
CA ASN A 216 11.10 -7.58 -22.23
C ASN A 216 11.76 -6.19 -22.19
N GLY A 217 11.99 -5.59 -23.36
CA GLY A 217 12.67 -4.28 -23.47
C GLY A 217 11.94 -3.15 -22.72
N HIS A 218 10.61 -3.21 -22.64
CA HIS A 218 9.81 -2.22 -21.89
C HIS A 218 10.07 -2.32 -20.40
N VAL A 219 10.06 -3.55 -19.84
CA VAL A 219 10.33 -3.78 -18.40
C VAL A 219 11.74 -3.36 -18.03
N GLU A 220 12.76 -3.68 -18.86
CA GLU A 220 14.15 -3.30 -18.57
C GLU A 220 14.35 -1.79 -18.57
N SER A 221 13.70 -1.07 -19.49
CA SER A 221 13.77 0.40 -19.56
C SER A 221 13.17 1.02 -18.28
N VAL A 222 12.00 0.55 -17.85
CA VAL A 222 11.34 1.01 -16.62
C VAL A 222 12.16 0.65 -15.39
N LYS A 223 12.66 -0.58 -15.30
CA LYS A 223 13.47 -1.06 -14.17
C LYS A 223 14.72 -0.21 -13.95
N SER A 224 15.40 0.13 -15.02
CA SER A 224 16.61 0.99 -14.97
C SER A 224 16.32 2.39 -14.41
N LEU A 225 15.13 2.92 -14.67
CA LEU A 225 14.70 4.23 -14.16
C LEU A 225 14.30 4.15 -12.69
N ILE A 226 13.49 3.14 -12.33
CA ILE A 226 12.93 2.97 -10.98
C ILE A 226 14.00 2.65 -9.94
N ILE A 227 15.04 1.88 -10.32
CA ILE A 227 16.19 1.61 -9.43
C ILE A 227 16.86 2.93 -9.01
N LYS A 228 16.99 3.89 -9.93
CA LYS A 228 17.58 5.21 -9.61
C LYS A 228 16.71 6.03 -8.66
N GLU A 229 15.40 5.81 -8.68
CA GLU A 229 14.44 6.44 -7.76
C GLU A 229 14.37 5.74 -6.39
N GLY A 230 14.99 4.57 -6.24
CA GLY A 230 14.88 3.76 -5.01
C GLY A 230 13.48 3.21 -4.74
N ALA A 231 12.63 3.13 -5.77
CA ALA A 231 11.26 2.62 -5.67
C ALA A 231 11.18 1.12 -6.00
N ASN A 232 10.09 0.48 -5.59
CA ASN A 232 9.83 -0.93 -5.86
C ASN A 232 9.07 -1.11 -7.18
N LEU A 233 9.33 -2.24 -7.84
CA LEU A 233 8.71 -2.67 -9.09
C LEU A 233 8.18 -4.10 -8.95
N ILE A 234 6.97 -4.34 -9.47
CA ILE A 234 6.40 -5.67 -9.66
C ILE A 234 6.09 -5.86 -11.14
N VAL A 235 6.38 -7.06 -11.65
CA VAL A 235 5.97 -7.50 -12.98
C VAL A 235 4.85 -8.52 -12.81
N LEU A 236 3.74 -8.32 -13.52
CA LEU A 236 2.61 -9.24 -13.56
C LEU A 236 1.84 -9.10 -14.88
N ALA A 237 1.06 -10.09 -15.23
CA ALA A 237 0.14 -10.06 -16.38
C ALA A 237 -1.30 -10.01 -15.86
N ALA A 238 -1.96 -8.84 -15.98
CA ALA A 238 -3.31 -8.65 -15.47
C ALA A 238 -4.34 -9.58 -16.15
N GLY A 239 -4.11 -9.99 -17.41
CA GLY A 239 -4.94 -11.00 -18.10
C GLY A 239 -4.87 -12.36 -17.41
N ILE A 240 -3.66 -12.85 -17.15
CA ILE A 240 -3.41 -14.13 -16.45
C ILE A 240 -3.97 -14.09 -15.01
N GLU A 241 -3.81 -12.98 -14.29
CA GLU A 241 -4.41 -12.82 -12.96
C GLU A 241 -5.95 -12.95 -13.00
N SER A 242 -6.59 -12.47 -14.09
CA SER A 242 -8.02 -12.65 -14.29
C SER A 242 -8.39 -14.12 -14.49
N GLU A 243 -7.65 -14.85 -15.31
CA GLU A 243 -7.85 -16.28 -15.54
C GLU A 243 -7.65 -17.10 -14.26
N ILE A 244 -6.59 -16.83 -13.48
CA ILE A 244 -6.34 -17.47 -12.17
C ILE A 244 -7.53 -17.26 -11.22
N ASN A 245 -8.15 -16.07 -11.23
CA ASN A 245 -9.28 -15.76 -10.36
C ASN A 245 -10.59 -16.40 -10.78
N GLU A 246 -10.73 -16.83 -12.05
CA GLU A 246 -11.89 -17.56 -12.56
C GLU A 246 -11.86 -19.05 -12.17
N LEU A 247 -10.70 -19.57 -11.77
CA LEU A 247 -10.57 -20.93 -11.30
C LEU A 247 -11.08 -21.06 -9.87
N ASP A 248 -12.13 -21.84 -9.66
CA ASP A 248 -12.72 -22.04 -8.32
C ASP A 248 -11.97 -23.09 -7.52
N ASP A 249 -11.42 -24.11 -8.18
CA ASP A 249 -10.72 -25.21 -7.54
C ASP A 249 -9.27 -24.85 -7.18
N TYR A 250 -8.86 -25.22 -5.97
CA TYR A 250 -7.51 -24.94 -5.47
C TYR A 250 -6.43 -25.70 -6.25
N GLU A 251 -6.68 -26.97 -6.58
CA GLU A 251 -5.70 -27.80 -7.30
C GLU A 251 -5.55 -27.34 -8.75
N GLU A 252 -6.66 -26.97 -9.42
CA GLU A 252 -6.61 -26.39 -10.77
C GLU A 252 -5.81 -25.09 -10.78
N ARG A 253 -6.05 -24.22 -9.81
CA ARG A 253 -5.30 -22.95 -9.64
C ARG A 253 -3.83 -23.20 -9.44
N ARG A 254 -3.48 -24.19 -8.63
CA ARG A 254 -2.10 -24.56 -8.35
C ARG A 254 -1.41 -25.12 -9.60
N MET A 255 -2.06 -26.03 -10.31
CA MET A 255 -1.54 -26.57 -11.58
C MET A 255 -1.32 -25.47 -12.61
N PHE A 256 -2.23 -24.53 -12.72
CA PHE A 256 -2.09 -23.40 -13.64
C PHE A 256 -0.90 -22.49 -13.28
N LEU A 257 -0.68 -22.23 -11.99
CA LEU A 257 0.50 -21.49 -11.52
C LEU A 257 1.81 -22.26 -11.79
N ASP A 258 1.82 -23.57 -11.54
CA ASP A 258 2.97 -24.44 -11.79
C ASP A 258 3.34 -24.47 -13.29
N ASP A 259 2.34 -24.55 -14.18
CA ASP A 259 2.52 -24.49 -15.64
C ASP A 259 3.12 -23.15 -16.09
N LEU A 260 2.77 -22.06 -15.41
CA LEU A 260 3.33 -20.74 -15.65
C LEU A 260 4.68 -20.52 -14.94
N GLY A 261 5.17 -21.47 -14.13
CA GLY A 261 6.38 -21.33 -13.34
C GLY A 261 6.28 -20.29 -12.22
N LEU A 262 5.09 -20.08 -11.67
CA LEU A 262 4.80 -19.11 -10.61
C LEU A 262 4.55 -19.81 -9.27
N ASP A 263 5.27 -19.43 -8.22
CA ASP A 263 5.03 -19.92 -6.85
C ASP A 263 3.74 -19.39 -6.22
N ILE A 264 3.39 -18.16 -6.54
CA ILE A 264 2.20 -17.45 -6.06
C ILE A 264 1.69 -16.46 -7.13
N PRO A 265 0.38 -16.16 -7.14
CA PRO A 265 -0.19 -15.15 -8.04
C PRO A 265 0.52 -13.79 -7.92
N GLY A 266 0.65 -13.09 -9.03
CA GLY A 266 1.19 -11.73 -9.06
C GLY A 266 0.34 -10.75 -8.23
N SER A 267 -0.98 -10.95 -8.20
CA SER A 267 -1.91 -10.22 -7.34
C SER A 267 -1.55 -10.36 -5.85
N SER A 268 -1.20 -11.57 -5.40
CA SER A 268 -0.74 -11.79 -4.01
C SER A 268 0.57 -11.07 -3.72
N LYS A 269 1.52 -11.05 -4.67
CA LYS A 269 2.77 -10.27 -4.55
C LYS A 269 2.46 -8.77 -4.45
N LEU A 270 1.54 -8.27 -5.27
CA LEU A 270 1.14 -6.88 -5.29
C LEU A 270 0.46 -6.46 -3.97
N ILE A 271 -0.44 -7.28 -3.43
CA ILE A 271 -1.11 -7.01 -2.16
C ILE A 271 -0.08 -6.90 -1.02
N ASN A 272 0.84 -7.87 -0.93
CA ASN A 272 1.88 -7.87 0.10
C ASN A 272 2.83 -6.67 -0.04
N ALA A 273 3.28 -6.35 -1.25
CA ALA A 273 4.13 -5.19 -1.49
C ALA A 273 3.40 -3.86 -1.19
N THR A 274 2.10 -3.77 -1.48
CA THR A 274 1.28 -2.61 -1.11
C THR A 274 1.16 -2.47 0.40
N TYR A 275 1.00 -3.58 1.11
CA TYR A 275 0.95 -3.61 2.57
C TYR A 275 2.25 -3.10 3.19
N GLU A 276 3.39 -3.53 2.65
CA GLU A 276 4.72 -3.05 3.05
C GLU A 276 4.95 -1.58 2.70
N LEU A 277 4.52 -1.14 1.51
CA LEU A 277 4.62 0.25 1.05
C LEU A 277 3.87 1.21 1.98
N LEU A 278 2.71 0.79 2.49
CA LEU A 278 1.91 1.52 3.47
C LEU A 278 2.52 1.49 4.89
N ASN A 279 3.71 0.90 5.04
CA ASN A 279 4.39 0.74 6.33
C ASN A 279 3.55 -0.03 7.35
N LEU A 280 2.78 -1.03 6.88
CA LEU A 280 1.92 -1.88 7.69
C LEU A 280 2.63 -3.18 8.10
N GLN A 281 2.16 -3.78 9.18
CA GLN A 281 2.56 -5.10 9.66
C GLN A 281 1.39 -5.79 10.36
N THR A 282 1.55 -7.10 10.59
CA THR A 282 0.50 -7.95 11.16
C THR A 282 0.93 -8.50 12.52
N TYR A 283 0.04 -8.47 13.50
CA TYR A 283 0.09 -9.33 14.67
C TYR A 283 -1.15 -10.22 14.70
N PHE A 284 -1.15 -11.26 15.52
CA PHE A 284 -2.23 -12.23 15.61
C PHE A 284 -2.83 -12.27 17.01
N THR A 285 -4.13 -12.58 17.06
CA THR A 285 -4.77 -13.12 18.23
C THR A 285 -5.21 -14.55 17.92
N ALA A 286 -4.94 -15.50 18.81
CA ALA A 286 -5.22 -16.91 18.57
C ALA A 286 -6.05 -17.47 19.74
N GLY A 287 -7.23 -17.96 19.45
CA GLY A 287 -8.11 -18.58 20.42
C GLY A 287 -9.11 -19.54 19.77
N PRO A 288 -9.78 -20.41 20.54
CA PRO A 288 -10.67 -21.44 20.00
C PRO A 288 -11.89 -20.88 19.24
N LYS A 289 -12.33 -19.67 19.57
CA LYS A 289 -13.43 -19.01 18.86
C LYS A 289 -12.97 -18.33 17.59
N GLU A 290 -11.78 -17.71 17.61
CA GLU A 290 -11.29 -16.91 16.51
C GLU A 290 -9.76 -16.92 16.49
N VAL A 291 -9.19 -17.08 15.29
CA VAL A 291 -7.81 -16.70 14.95
C VAL A 291 -7.90 -15.52 14.00
N ARG A 292 -7.25 -14.42 14.36
CA ARG A 292 -7.34 -13.19 13.57
C ARG A 292 -5.99 -12.53 13.38
N ALA A 293 -5.76 -12.08 12.16
CA ALA A 293 -4.66 -11.22 11.78
C ALA A 293 -5.10 -9.75 11.87
N TRP A 294 -4.35 -8.95 12.60
CA TRP A 294 -4.63 -7.53 12.82
C TRP A 294 -3.61 -6.66 12.09
N THR A 295 -4.10 -5.67 11.36
CA THR A 295 -3.27 -4.69 10.66
C THR A 295 -2.89 -3.55 11.58
N ILE A 296 -1.59 -3.28 11.75
CA ILE A 296 -1.06 -2.13 12.48
C ILE A 296 0.05 -1.45 11.68
N GLN A 297 0.37 -0.21 12.01
CA GLN A 297 1.56 0.44 11.48
C GLN A 297 2.83 -0.20 12.07
N LYS A 298 3.90 -0.26 11.29
CA LYS A 298 5.23 -0.60 11.83
C LYS A 298 5.56 0.39 12.96
N MET A 299 6.29 -0.08 13.96
CA MET A 299 6.63 0.69 15.17
C MET A 299 5.45 1.04 16.10
N ALA A 300 4.27 0.47 15.89
CA ALA A 300 3.15 0.64 16.81
C ALA A 300 3.47 0.02 18.18
N THR A 301 3.14 0.74 19.25
CA THR A 301 3.25 0.25 20.62
C THR A 301 2.13 -0.72 20.98
N ALA A 302 2.31 -1.50 22.04
CA ALA A 302 1.29 -2.45 22.49
C ALA A 302 -0.09 -1.80 22.75
N PRO A 303 -0.21 -0.63 23.42
CA PRO A 303 -1.49 0.07 23.54
C PRO A 303 -2.10 0.45 22.20
N GLN A 304 -1.32 0.97 21.25
CA GLN A 304 -1.80 1.32 19.92
C GLN A 304 -2.30 0.08 19.15
N ALA A 305 -1.60 -1.05 19.27
CA ALA A 305 -2.04 -2.33 18.70
C ALA A 305 -3.34 -2.82 19.36
N ALA A 306 -3.47 -2.71 20.67
CA ALA A 306 -4.71 -3.01 21.39
C ALA A 306 -5.87 -2.12 20.94
N GLY A 307 -5.59 -0.84 20.64
CA GLY A 307 -6.55 0.15 20.14
C GLY A 307 -7.19 -0.22 18.79
N VAL A 308 -6.49 -1.00 17.96
CA VAL A 308 -7.02 -1.50 16.70
C VAL A 308 -8.16 -2.54 16.93
N ILE A 309 -8.13 -3.26 18.05
CA ILE A 309 -9.21 -4.16 18.44
C ILE A 309 -10.41 -3.34 18.95
N HIS A 310 -10.17 -2.43 19.90
CA HIS A 310 -11.17 -1.52 20.43
C HIS A 310 -10.48 -0.35 21.16
N THR A 311 -11.05 0.85 21.05
CA THR A 311 -10.50 2.05 21.70
C THR A 311 -10.36 1.95 23.21
N ASP A 312 -11.25 1.17 23.87
CA ASP A 312 -11.16 0.93 25.31
C ASP A 312 -9.96 0.07 25.70
N PHE A 313 -9.51 -0.82 24.80
CA PHE A 313 -8.31 -1.63 25.03
C PHE A 313 -7.05 -0.75 25.06
N GLU A 314 -6.99 0.29 24.24
CA GLU A 314 -5.90 1.27 24.29
C GLU A 314 -5.91 2.07 25.56
N LYS A 315 -7.08 2.64 25.92
CA LYS A 315 -7.24 3.50 27.10
C LYS A 315 -7.00 2.74 28.40
N GLY A 316 -7.56 1.54 28.51
CA GLY A 316 -7.48 0.68 29.68
C GLY A 316 -6.30 -0.29 29.70
N PHE A 317 -5.33 -0.14 28.76
CA PHE A 317 -4.20 -1.06 28.63
C PHE A 317 -3.42 -1.24 29.92
N ILE A 318 -3.24 -2.49 30.35
CA ILE A 318 -2.45 -2.87 31.53
C ILE A 318 -1.11 -3.48 31.09
N LYS A 319 -1.19 -4.57 30.32
CA LYS A 319 -0.04 -5.33 29.81
C LYS A 319 -0.46 -6.20 28.64
N ALA A 320 0.53 -6.70 27.90
CA ALA A 320 0.35 -7.67 26.83
C ALA A 320 1.12 -8.97 27.15
N GLU A 321 0.51 -10.11 26.96
CA GLU A 321 1.14 -11.41 26.92
C GLU A 321 1.51 -11.69 25.47
N VAL A 322 2.81 -11.78 25.16
CA VAL A 322 3.34 -11.84 23.81
C VAL A 322 4.09 -13.14 23.57
N ILE A 323 3.75 -13.83 22.51
CA ILE A 323 4.41 -15.05 22.04
C ILE A 323 4.93 -14.78 20.62
N ALA A 324 6.20 -15.08 20.36
CA ALA A 324 6.70 -15.02 18.99
C ALA A 324 6.07 -16.15 18.15
N TYR A 325 5.74 -15.87 16.89
CA TYR A 325 5.12 -16.84 15.98
C TYR A 325 5.86 -18.19 15.94
N ASN A 326 7.19 -18.15 15.81
CA ASN A 326 7.99 -19.38 15.75
C ASN A 326 7.92 -20.21 17.06
N ASP A 327 7.84 -19.57 18.21
CA ASP A 327 7.67 -20.28 19.47
C ASP A 327 6.27 -20.92 19.55
N TYR A 328 5.23 -20.20 19.08
CA TYR A 328 3.88 -20.76 19.08
C TYR A 328 3.73 -22.00 18.20
N ILE A 329 4.26 -21.96 16.96
CA ILE A 329 4.19 -23.13 16.06
C ILE A 329 5.01 -24.32 16.56
N ASN A 330 6.12 -24.09 17.27
CA ASN A 330 6.94 -25.16 17.85
C ASN A 330 6.24 -25.85 19.02
N PHE A 331 5.61 -25.10 19.90
CA PHE A 331 4.95 -25.61 21.11
C PHE A 331 3.45 -25.89 20.93
N LYS A 332 2.81 -25.35 19.88
CA LYS A 332 1.42 -25.58 19.45
C LYS A 332 0.32 -25.12 20.41
N THR A 333 0.63 -24.80 21.66
CA THR A 333 -0.36 -24.32 22.64
C THR A 333 0.26 -23.25 23.55
N GLU A 334 -0.54 -22.28 23.97
CA GLU A 334 -0.11 -21.24 24.91
C GLU A 334 0.42 -21.79 26.22
N ALA A 335 -0.21 -22.87 26.74
CA ALA A 335 0.22 -23.53 27.97
C ALA A 335 1.67 -24.04 27.86
N LYS A 336 2.00 -24.76 26.78
CA LYS A 336 3.36 -25.27 26.54
C LYS A 336 4.36 -24.18 26.30
N VAL A 337 3.97 -23.08 25.59
CA VAL A 337 4.82 -21.90 25.42
C VAL A 337 5.16 -21.28 26.77
N LYS A 338 4.16 -21.17 27.67
CA LYS A 338 4.32 -20.63 29.02
C LYS A 338 5.23 -21.52 29.89
N GLU A 339 5.00 -22.83 29.87
CA GLU A 339 5.86 -23.81 30.56
C GLU A 339 7.32 -23.74 30.08
N ALA A 340 7.53 -23.51 28.78
CA ALA A 340 8.86 -23.33 28.20
C ALA A 340 9.49 -21.95 28.47
N GLY A 341 8.79 -21.05 29.19
CA GLY A 341 9.25 -19.70 29.50
C GLY A 341 9.38 -18.77 28.27
N LYS A 342 8.63 -19.07 27.19
CA LYS A 342 8.64 -18.31 25.94
C LYS A 342 7.54 -17.26 25.81
N MET A 343 6.59 -17.23 26.73
CA MET A 343 5.60 -16.17 26.83
C MET A 343 6.20 -15.00 27.59
N ARG A 344 6.21 -13.83 26.96
CA ARG A 344 6.73 -12.59 27.50
C ARG A 344 5.57 -11.73 28.01
N ILE A 345 5.83 -10.98 29.09
CA ILE A 345 4.90 -9.97 29.59
C ILE A 345 5.50 -8.61 29.24
N GLU A 346 4.78 -7.84 28.45
CA GLU A 346 5.24 -6.58 27.90
C GLU A 346 4.37 -5.41 28.37
N GLY A 347 5.02 -4.26 28.56
CA GLY A 347 4.39 -3.01 28.99
C GLY A 347 3.99 -2.09 27.85
N LYS A 348 3.67 -0.83 28.21
CA LYS A 348 3.17 0.20 27.26
C LYS A 348 4.18 0.59 26.18
N ASP A 349 5.47 0.49 26.45
CA ASP A 349 6.53 0.91 25.53
C ASP A 349 6.98 -0.20 24.57
N TYR A 350 6.37 -1.38 24.70
CA TYR A 350 6.69 -2.49 23.81
C TYR A 350 6.27 -2.17 22.37
N ILE A 351 7.22 -2.24 21.45
CA ILE A 351 6.98 -2.13 20.01
C ILE A 351 6.62 -3.52 19.48
N VAL A 352 5.39 -3.65 19.01
CA VAL A 352 4.86 -4.92 18.47
C VAL A 352 5.67 -5.33 17.25
N LYS A 353 6.06 -6.61 17.20
CA LYS A 353 6.80 -7.19 16.07
C LYS A 353 5.83 -7.89 15.10
N ASN A 354 6.22 -7.88 13.82
CA ASN A 354 5.46 -8.58 12.80
C ASN A 354 5.42 -10.09 13.09
N GLY A 355 4.21 -10.62 13.26
CA GLY A 355 3.96 -12.02 13.57
C GLY A 355 3.82 -12.34 15.06
N ASP A 356 3.92 -11.37 15.97
CA ASP A 356 3.61 -11.60 17.37
C ASP A 356 2.18 -12.13 17.55
N ILE A 357 2.01 -13.10 18.45
CA ILE A 357 0.69 -13.56 18.91
C ILE A 357 0.48 -12.93 20.28
N ILE A 358 -0.60 -12.14 20.40
CA ILE A 358 -0.76 -11.24 21.55
C ILE A 358 -2.11 -11.45 22.22
N HIS A 359 -2.08 -11.52 23.56
CA HIS A 359 -3.25 -11.38 24.39
C HIS A 359 -3.13 -10.11 25.23
N PHE A 360 -4.06 -9.17 25.04
CA PHE A 360 -4.06 -7.90 25.77
C PHE A 360 -4.88 -8.00 27.05
N LEU A 361 -4.31 -7.52 28.15
CA LEU A 361 -5.02 -7.33 29.42
C LEU A 361 -5.29 -5.84 29.60
N PHE A 362 -6.54 -5.52 29.85
CA PHE A 362 -7.02 -4.16 30.00
C PHE A 362 -8.08 -4.09 31.09
N ASN A 363 -8.29 -2.90 31.61
CA ASN A 363 -9.36 -2.59 32.58
C ASN A 363 -10.15 -1.39 32.04
N VAL A 364 -11.49 -1.51 32.00
CA VAL A 364 -12.41 -0.46 31.53
C VAL A 364 -13.09 0.20 32.73
#